data_8f05203e2b20386f7cdde9df1749ccf1
#
_entry.id   8f05203e2b20386f7cdde9df1749ccf1
#
_cell.length_a   1.000
_cell.length_b   1.000
_cell.length_c   1.000
_cell.angle_alpha   90.00
_cell.angle_beta   90.00
_cell.angle_gamma   90.00
#
_symmetry.space_group_name_H-M   'P 1'
#
loop_
_entity.id
_entity.type
_entity.pdbx_description
1 polymer ?
#
loop_
_entity_poly.entity_id
_entity_poly.type
_entity_poly.pdbx_seq_one_letter_code
_entity_poly.pdbx_strand_id
1 'polypeptide(L)'
;IIAISDYDNDGDQDVYVGRKYGYNWFFENQTLTGSPGDVTYHSNPEPFFIEKASELGIADPAANEIGSMGYGAAWGDYDNDQDFDLYLANWGLNRLFDNENNTFTNVADVQSVESEELSNGVSWGDYNNDGRLDLWTSNIRNPDDVYINLGNGAWDTTSSPNFLSGTQDVISGDINGDGWLDVFAAGLEMQNGPQGAKYTSLLYKNVTVDESFSTNHWLKLRLEGSQYTFQNDGWSDKANLSAMGARVVLHLADLDIMREIIGGKGHGNMDPLQLHFGMNTHLSAQGMTIYWPSRDPETNQRKVTYI
;
A
#
# COMPACT_ATOMS: atom_id res chain seq x y z
N ILE A 1 -11.56 -9.38 -1.14
CA ILE A 1 -10.60 -8.42 -0.56
C ILE A 1 -11.00 -7.00 -0.88
N ILE A 2 -10.55 -6.06 -0.07
CA ILE A 2 -10.75 -4.62 -0.28
C ILE A 2 -9.42 -3.92 -0.05
N ALA A 3 -9.04 -3.03 -0.97
CA ALA A 3 -7.93 -2.11 -0.79
C ALA A 3 -8.39 -0.69 -1.14
N ILE A 4 -8.05 0.26 -0.30
CA ILE A 4 -8.53 1.64 -0.37
C ILE A 4 -7.34 2.56 -0.60
N SER A 5 -7.47 3.52 -1.51
CA SER A 5 -6.46 4.53 -1.82
C SER A 5 -7.09 5.70 -2.56
N ASP A 6 -6.45 6.85 -2.52
CA ASP A 6 -6.70 8.00 -3.40
C ASP A 6 -5.78 7.85 -4.62
N TYR A 7 -6.19 7.00 -5.60
CA TYR A 7 -5.31 6.55 -6.68
C TYR A 7 -4.98 7.65 -7.71
N ASP A 8 -5.89 8.60 -7.90
CA ASP A 8 -5.78 9.68 -8.89
C ASP A 8 -5.41 11.03 -8.29
N ASN A 9 -5.10 11.04 -6.99
CA ASN A 9 -4.65 12.24 -6.26
C ASN A 9 -5.70 13.36 -6.17
N ASP A 10 -6.98 13.05 -6.31
CA ASP A 10 -8.04 14.06 -6.22
C ASP A 10 -8.45 14.38 -4.77
N GLY A 11 -8.08 13.53 -3.82
CA GLY A 11 -8.23 13.76 -2.38
C GLY A 11 -9.39 13.00 -1.75
N ASP A 12 -10.10 12.17 -2.49
CA ASP A 12 -11.05 11.24 -1.92
C ASP A 12 -10.55 9.78 -2.04
N GLN A 13 -11.23 8.86 -1.40
CA GLN A 13 -10.75 7.48 -1.31
C GLN A 13 -11.55 6.59 -2.25
N ASP A 14 -10.84 5.83 -3.06
CA ASP A 14 -11.35 4.87 -4.00
C ASP A 14 -11.28 3.45 -3.46
N VAL A 15 -12.01 2.53 -4.06
CA VAL A 15 -12.17 1.19 -3.52
C VAL A 15 -11.88 0.12 -4.58
N TYR A 16 -10.78 -0.60 -4.41
CA TYR A 16 -10.52 -1.82 -5.16
C TYR A 16 -11.12 -3.03 -4.46
N VAL A 17 -11.82 -3.88 -5.21
CA VAL A 17 -12.48 -5.10 -4.71
C VAL A 17 -11.99 -6.30 -5.49
N GLY A 18 -11.08 -7.06 -4.89
CA GLY A 18 -10.67 -8.35 -5.42
C GLY A 18 -11.72 -9.42 -5.18
N ARG A 19 -12.03 -10.19 -6.21
CA ARG A 19 -13.10 -11.19 -6.20
C ARG A 19 -12.55 -12.59 -6.34
N LYS A 20 -13.20 -13.52 -5.65
CA LYS A 20 -12.89 -14.94 -5.76
C LYS A 20 -13.25 -15.52 -7.14
N TYR A 21 -14.27 -15.00 -7.78
CA TYR A 21 -14.74 -15.44 -9.09
C TYR A 21 -15.13 -14.24 -9.95
N GLY A 22 -14.72 -14.25 -11.21
CA GLY A 22 -14.97 -13.17 -12.17
C GLY A 22 -13.97 -12.02 -12.03
N TYR A 23 -14.17 -10.99 -12.83
CA TYR A 23 -13.32 -9.80 -12.83
C TYR A 23 -13.37 -9.07 -11.51
N ASN A 24 -12.25 -8.51 -11.08
CA ASN A 24 -12.18 -7.59 -9.96
C ASN A 24 -12.92 -6.29 -10.30
N TRP A 25 -13.33 -5.56 -9.27
CA TRP A 25 -13.95 -4.26 -9.41
C TRP A 25 -13.08 -3.17 -8.85
N PHE A 26 -13.18 -2.01 -9.46
CA PHE A 26 -12.63 -0.79 -8.94
C PHE A 26 -13.67 0.32 -8.99
N PHE A 27 -13.94 0.92 -7.85
CA PHE A 27 -14.94 1.96 -7.69
C PHE A 27 -14.24 3.28 -7.41
N GLU A 28 -14.21 4.15 -8.43
CA GLU A 28 -13.76 5.53 -8.30
C GLU A 28 -14.84 6.33 -7.59
N ASN A 29 -14.46 7.05 -6.55
CA ASN A 29 -15.33 7.94 -5.79
C ASN A 29 -15.56 9.22 -6.62
N GLN A 30 -16.77 9.71 -6.65
CA GLN A 30 -17.14 10.90 -7.42
C GLN A 30 -17.39 12.11 -6.52
N THR A 31 -17.03 12.04 -5.25
CA THR A 31 -17.16 13.17 -4.32
C THR A 31 -16.19 14.29 -4.70
N LEU A 32 -15.01 13.94 -5.15
CA LEU A 32 -14.04 14.82 -5.75
C LEU A 32 -13.71 14.34 -7.17
N THR A 33 -13.40 15.25 -8.06
CA THR A 33 -12.94 14.92 -9.41
C THR A 33 -11.95 15.98 -9.87
N GLY A 34 -10.92 15.57 -10.59
CA GLY A 34 -9.92 16.50 -11.11
C GLY A 34 -8.50 15.97 -10.92
N SER A 35 -7.54 16.86 -11.01
CA SER A 35 -6.12 16.57 -10.81
C SER A 35 -5.59 17.27 -9.56
N PRO A 36 -4.47 16.85 -8.98
CA PRO A 36 -3.88 17.53 -7.85
C PRO A 36 -3.77 19.04 -8.05
N GLY A 37 -4.40 19.82 -7.18
CA GLY A 37 -4.42 21.28 -7.26
C GLY A 37 -5.54 21.93 -8.09
N ASP A 38 -6.36 21.13 -8.80
CA ASP A 38 -7.55 21.61 -9.54
C ASP A 38 -8.72 20.64 -9.37
N VAL A 39 -9.14 20.44 -8.13
CA VAL A 39 -10.16 19.46 -7.75
C VAL A 39 -11.53 20.12 -7.64
N THR A 40 -12.53 19.49 -8.26
CA THR A 40 -13.94 19.90 -8.18
C THR A 40 -14.68 19.02 -7.17
N TYR A 41 -15.39 19.67 -6.27
CA TYR A 41 -16.26 18.99 -5.30
C TYR A 41 -17.70 18.87 -5.80
N HIS A 42 -18.25 17.69 -5.64
CA HIS A 42 -19.64 17.37 -5.92
C HIS A 42 -20.40 17.11 -4.61
N SER A 43 -21.29 18.03 -4.23
CA SER A 43 -22.06 17.91 -2.97
C SER A 43 -23.04 16.74 -2.93
N ASN A 44 -23.42 16.24 -4.08
CA ASN A 44 -24.35 15.11 -4.21
C ASN A 44 -24.14 14.45 -5.57
N PRO A 45 -22.98 13.78 -5.80
CA PRO A 45 -22.74 13.10 -7.06
C PRO A 45 -23.70 11.93 -7.22
N GLU A 46 -24.15 11.68 -8.44
CA GLU A 46 -24.99 10.54 -8.79
C GLU A 46 -24.48 9.86 -10.09
N PRO A 47 -23.85 8.69 -9.97
CA PRO A 47 -23.61 7.88 -8.78
C PRO A 47 -22.42 8.40 -7.93
N PHE A 48 -22.39 8.04 -6.65
CA PHE A 48 -21.24 8.34 -5.77
C PHE A 48 -19.97 7.58 -6.16
N PHE A 49 -20.12 6.40 -6.75
CA PHE A 49 -19.01 5.57 -7.21
C PHE A 49 -19.27 5.10 -8.64
N ILE A 50 -18.23 5.13 -9.46
CA ILE A 50 -18.25 4.58 -10.83
C ILE A 50 -17.29 3.39 -10.90
N GLU A 51 -17.77 2.26 -11.43
CA GLU A 51 -16.93 1.09 -11.64
C GLU A 51 -16.04 1.31 -12.88
N LYS A 52 -14.71 1.25 -12.71
CA LYS A 52 -13.71 1.55 -13.73
C LYS A 52 -12.63 0.47 -13.93
N ALA A 53 -12.70 -0.67 -13.27
CA ALA A 53 -11.64 -1.66 -13.33
C ALA A 53 -11.27 -2.08 -14.77
N SER A 54 -12.28 -2.27 -15.62
CA SER A 54 -12.03 -2.63 -17.02
C SER A 54 -11.50 -1.47 -17.87
N GLU A 55 -11.92 -0.24 -17.58
CA GLU A 55 -11.45 0.97 -18.26
C GLU A 55 -9.99 1.23 -17.95
N LEU A 56 -9.61 1.09 -16.68
CA LEU A 56 -8.25 1.29 -16.19
C LEU A 56 -7.30 0.10 -16.43
N GLY A 57 -7.82 -1.04 -16.89
CA GLY A 57 -7.01 -2.23 -17.16
C GLY A 57 -6.64 -3.05 -15.91
N ILE A 58 -7.25 -2.76 -14.75
CA ILE A 58 -6.99 -3.43 -13.46
C ILE A 58 -8.06 -4.45 -13.04
N ALA A 59 -8.96 -4.79 -13.94
CA ALA A 59 -10.00 -5.81 -13.70
C ALA A 59 -9.41 -7.22 -13.48
N ASP A 60 -8.13 -7.43 -13.77
CA ASP A 60 -7.41 -8.70 -13.78
C ASP A 60 -8.15 -9.82 -14.54
N PRO A 61 -7.96 -9.93 -15.85
CA PRO A 61 -8.64 -10.92 -16.69
C PRO A 61 -8.27 -12.36 -16.33
N ALA A 62 -7.17 -12.58 -15.63
CA ALA A 62 -6.76 -13.90 -15.15
C ALA A 62 -7.76 -14.49 -14.14
N ALA A 63 -8.58 -13.67 -13.51
CA ALA A 63 -9.68 -14.12 -12.62
C ALA A 63 -10.74 -14.99 -13.32
N ASN A 64 -10.73 -15.13 -14.65
CA ASN A 64 -11.61 -16.03 -15.39
C ASN A 64 -11.00 -17.41 -15.63
N GLU A 65 -9.71 -17.59 -15.41
CA GLU A 65 -9.08 -18.91 -15.49
C GLU A 65 -9.29 -19.65 -14.17
N ILE A 66 -9.54 -20.95 -14.26
CA ILE A 66 -9.75 -21.79 -13.07
C ILE A 66 -8.46 -21.76 -12.24
N GLY A 67 -8.48 -21.05 -11.11
CA GLY A 67 -7.34 -20.96 -10.20
C GLY A 67 -6.85 -19.54 -9.90
N SER A 68 -7.23 -18.55 -10.68
CA SER A 68 -6.87 -17.16 -10.38
C SER A 68 -7.93 -16.54 -9.47
N MET A 69 -7.56 -16.26 -8.22
CA MET A 69 -8.43 -15.66 -7.22
C MET A 69 -7.65 -14.58 -6.48
N GLY A 70 -8.13 -13.34 -6.52
CA GLY A 70 -7.53 -12.24 -5.76
C GLY A 70 -7.75 -12.43 -4.26
N TYR A 71 -6.67 -12.61 -3.51
CA TYR A 71 -6.71 -12.79 -2.06
C TYR A 71 -6.03 -11.67 -1.28
N GLY A 72 -5.08 -10.95 -1.87
CA GLY A 72 -4.42 -9.80 -1.28
C GLY A 72 -4.33 -8.65 -2.27
N ALA A 73 -4.46 -7.42 -1.80
CA ALA A 73 -4.23 -6.22 -2.59
C ALA A 73 -3.64 -5.13 -1.70
N ALA A 74 -2.64 -4.43 -2.20
CA ALA A 74 -2.08 -3.28 -1.50
C ALA A 74 -1.60 -2.22 -2.50
N TRP A 75 -1.94 -0.99 -2.18
CA TRP A 75 -1.48 0.20 -2.89
C TRP A 75 -0.13 0.66 -2.33
N GLY A 76 0.75 1.14 -3.20
CA GLY A 76 2.05 1.68 -2.82
C GLY A 76 2.74 2.35 -4.00
N ASP A 77 3.43 3.44 -3.77
CA ASP A 77 4.28 4.13 -4.73
C ASP A 77 5.66 3.44 -4.71
N TYR A 78 5.84 2.40 -5.55
CA TYR A 78 7.02 1.53 -5.48
C TYR A 78 8.24 2.09 -6.20
N ASP A 79 8.03 2.97 -7.18
CA ASP A 79 9.08 3.57 -8.00
C ASP A 79 9.34 5.05 -7.67
N ASN A 80 8.58 5.60 -6.71
CA ASN A 80 8.67 6.98 -6.21
C ASN A 80 8.34 8.04 -7.27
N ASP A 81 7.37 7.76 -8.14
CA ASP A 81 6.84 8.73 -9.11
C ASP A 81 5.67 9.58 -8.57
N GLN A 82 5.18 9.25 -7.35
CA GLN A 82 4.07 9.87 -6.62
C GLN A 82 2.68 9.48 -7.11
N ASP A 83 2.55 8.48 -7.97
CA ASP A 83 1.30 7.81 -8.27
C ASP A 83 1.22 6.50 -7.47
N PHE A 84 0.02 6.04 -7.12
CA PHE A 84 -0.13 4.77 -6.42
C PHE A 84 -0.26 3.60 -7.37
N ASP A 85 0.63 2.63 -7.19
CA ASP A 85 0.63 1.36 -7.86
C ASP A 85 -0.15 0.32 -7.08
N LEU A 86 -0.62 -0.71 -7.76
CA LEU A 86 -1.41 -1.77 -7.14
C LEU A 86 -0.74 -3.13 -7.31
N TYR A 87 -0.38 -3.77 -6.19
CA TYR A 87 0.01 -5.18 -6.21
C TYR A 87 -1.15 -6.08 -5.81
N LEU A 88 -1.38 -7.15 -6.59
CA LEU A 88 -2.37 -8.19 -6.33
C LEU A 88 -1.69 -9.52 -6.05
N ALA A 89 -1.94 -10.05 -4.85
CA ALA A 89 -1.60 -11.42 -4.49
C ALA A 89 -2.74 -12.34 -4.89
N ASN A 90 -2.46 -13.27 -5.79
CA ASN A 90 -3.46 -14.16 -6.38
C ASN A 90 -3.17 -15.63 -6.05
N TRP A 91 -4.19 -16.46 -6.11
CA TRP A 91 -4.00 -17.88 -6.34
C TRP A 91 -3.81 -18.09 -7.83
N GLY A 92 -2.58 -18.10 -8.29
CA GLY A 92 -2.15 -18.00 -9.65
C GLY A 92 -1.21 -16.80 -9.81
N LEU A 93 -1.04 -16.30 -11.02
CA LEU A 93 -0.09 -15.22 -11.28
C LEU A 93 -0.43 -13.95 -10.50
N ASN A 94 0.52 -13.49 -9.69
CA ASN A 94 0.44 -12.18 -9.04
C ASN A 94 0.55 -11.06 -10.08
N ARG A 95 0.08 -9.87 -9.74
CA ARG A 95 0.13 -8.70 -10.63
C ARG A 95 0.76 -7.53 -9.91
N LEU A 96 1.56 -6.76 -10.64
CA LEU A 96 1.97 -5.41 -10.29
C LEU A 96 1.46 -4.48 -11.38
N PHE A 97 0.46 -3.69 -11.05
CA PHE A 97 -0.07 -2.66 -11.91
C PHE A 97 0.61 -1.34 -11.60
N ASP A 98 1.50 -0.96 -12.48
CA ASP A 98 2.24 0.29 -12.52
C ASP A 98 1.32 1.40 -13.04
N ASN A 99 1.19 2.47 -12.29
CA ASN A 99 0.30 3.60 -12.57
C ASN A 99 1.08 4.79 -13.07
N GLU A 100 0.95 5.10 -14.31
CA GLU A 100 1.52 6.30 -14.92
C GLU A 100 0.40 7.28 -15.28
N ASN A 101 0.16 8.29 -14.46
CA ASN A 101 -0.89 9.30 -14.67
C ASN A 101 -2.28 8.67 -14.91
N ASN A 102 -2.75 7.83 -14.01
CA ASN A 102 -4.03 7.11 -14.06
C ASN A 102 -4.13 6.11 -15.23
N THR A 103 -3.00 5.62 -15.71
CA THR A 103 -2.93 4.58 -16.75
C THR A 103 -2.15 3.39 -16.21
N PHE A 104 -2.83 2.28 -15.99
CA PHE A 104 -2.22 1.09 -15.39
C PHE A 104 -1.66 0.12 -16.41
N THR A 105 -0.46 -0.37 -16.16
CA THR A 105 0.19 -1.41 -16.94
C THR A 105 0.65 -2.54 -16.02
N ASN A 106 0.31 -3.79 -16.32
CA ASN A 106 0.84 -4.91 -15.56
C ASN A 106 2.31 -5.13 -15.93
N VAL A 107 3.20 -4.92 -14.97
CA VAL A 107 4.66 -5.04 -15.13
C VAL A 107 5.28 -6.18 -14.31
N ALA A 108 4.46 -7.00 -13.64
CA ALA A 108 4.95 -8.04 -12.73
C ALA A 108 5.97 -9.00 -13.36
N ASP A 109 5.72 -9.45 -14.60
CA ASP A 109 6.61 -10.33 -15.35
C ASP A 109 7.94 -9.63 -15.69
N VAL A 110 7.88 -8.44 -16.28
CA VAL A 110 9.08 -7.70 -16.71
C VAL A 110 9.93 -7.25 -15.52
N GLN A 111 9.32 -7.05 -14.38
CA GLN A 111 10.01 -6.70 -13.13
C GLN A 111 10.38 -7.93 -12.28
N SER A 112 10.02 -9.14 -12.72
CA SER A 112 10.33 -10.39 -12.02
C SER A 112 9.78 -10.47 -10.60
N VAL A 113 8.63 -9.84 -10.34
CA VAL A 113 7.85 -9.93 -9.10
C VAL A 113 6.54 -10.71 -9.29
N GLU A 114 6.38 -11.34 -10.45
CA GLU A 114 5.30 -12.29 -10.71
C GLU A 114 5.59 -13.61 -9.97
N SER A 115 4.59 -14.16 -9.30
CA SER A 115 4.66 -15.47 -8.64
C SER A 115 3.43 -16.28 -9.03
N GLU A 116 3.59 -17.58 -9.28
CA GLU A 116 2.50 -18.52 -9.55
C GLU A 116 2.00 -19.23 -8.28
N GLU A 117 2.47 -18.79 -7.11
CA GLU A 117 2.16 -19.40 -5.84
C GLU A 117 0.71 -19.13 -5.40
N LEU A 118 0.28 -19.77 -4.32
CA LEU A 118 -1.02 -19.45 -3.72
C LEU A 118 -0.84 -18.28 -2.75
N SER A 119 -0.69 -17.08 -3.29
CA SER A 119 -0.45 -15.88 -2.51
C SER A 119 -1.74 -15.34 -1.91
N ASN A 120 -1.68 -14.91 -0.64
CA ASN A 120 -2.85 -14.44 0.09
C ASN A 120 -2.73 -12.99 0.55
N GLY A 121 -1.68 -12.67 1.28
CA GLY A 121 -1.44 -11.34 1.82
C GLY A 121 -0.31 -10.64 1.08
N VAL A 122 -0.31 -9.33 1.17
CA VAL A 122 0.73 -8.46 0.62
C VAL A 122 1.03 -7.32 1.57
N SER A 123 2.29 -6.98 1.71
CA SER A 123 2.74 -5.82 2.47
C SER A 123 3.85 -5.09 1.72
N TRP A 124 3.64 -3.81 1.53
CA TRP A 124 4.70 -2.89 1.16
C TRP A 124 5.45 -2.43 2.41
N GLY A 125 6.75 -2.31 2.33
CA GLY A 125 7.58 -1.80 3.41
C GLY A 125 8.99 -1.50 2.93
N ASP A 126 9.59 -0.45 3.44
CA ASP A 126 11.00 -0.13 3.17
C ASP A 126 11.87 -0.83 4.24
N TYR A 127 12.21 -2.10 3.97
CA TYR A 127 12.89 -2.97 4.95
C TYR A 127 14.38 -2.68 5.10
N ASN A 128 14.97 -1.97 4.14
CA ASN A 128 16.38 -1.61 4.14
C ASN A 128 16.63 -0.11 4.36
N ASN A 129 15.56 0.68 4.57
CA ASN A 129 15.59 2.13 4.78
C ASN A 129 16.25 2.92 3.65
N ASP A 130 16.13 2.47 2.41
CA ASP A 130 16.71 3.15 1.25
C ASP A 130 15.76 4.13 0.54
N GLY A 131 14.53 4.27 1.03
CA GLY A 131 13.49 5.16 0.53
C GLY A 131 12.54 4.53 -0.48
N ARG A 132 12.81 3.31 -0.94
CA ARG A 132 11.95 2.57 -1.87
C ARG A 132 11.10 1.55 -1.13
N LEU A 133 9.90 1.28 -1.64
CA LEU A 133 9.06 0.21 -1.12
C LEU A 133 9.54 -1.14 -1.62
N ASP A 134 9.84 -2.02 -0.68
CA ASP A 134 10.05 -3.44 -0.89
C ASP A 134 8.71 -4.18 -0.77
N LEU A 135 8.64 -5.39 -1.27
CA LEU A 135 7.43 -6.18 -1.34
C LEU A 135 7.57 -7.50 -0.58
N TRP A 136 6.56 -7.82 0.23
CA TRP A 136 6.40 -9.10 0.88
C TRP A 136 5.06 -9.71 0.52
N THR A 137 5.06 -10.94 -0.02
CA THR A 137 3.82 -11.70 -0.29
C THR A 137 3.78 -12.96 0.55
N SER A 138 2.65 -13.19 1.20
CA SER A 138 2.43 -14.41 1.97
C SER A 138 1.89 -15.53 1.10
N ASN A 139 2.42 -16.74 1.29
CA ASN A 139 2.07 -17.93 0.50
C ASN A 139 1.51 -19.05 1.38
N ILE A 140 0.37 -19.65 0.97
CA ILE A 140 -0.28 -20.70 1.76
C ILE A 140 0.49 -22.02 1.76
N ARG A 141 1.17 -22.36 0.67
CA ARG A 141 1.79 -23.70 0.50
C ARG A 141 3.30 -23.66 0.45
N ASN A 142 3.85 -22.57 0.00
CA ASN A 142 5.27 -22.36 -0.19
C ASN A 142 5.78 -21.26 0.76
N PRO A 143 7.10 -21.12 0.91
CA PRO A 143 7.66 -19.97 1.63
C PRO A 143 7.15 -18.66 1.05
N ASP A 144 7.03 -17.65 1.91
CA ASP A 144 6.71 -16.31 1.48
C ASP A 144 7.76 -15.76 0.51
N ASP A 145 7.34 -14.93 -0.44
CA ASP A 145 8.27 -14.22 -1.32
C ASP A 145 8.57 -12.84 -0.75
N VAL A 146 9.84 -12.46 -0.78
CA VAL A 146 10.32 -11.13 -0.40
C VAL A 146 11.18 -10.58 -1.52
N TYR A 147 10.82 -9.40 -1.97
CA TYR A 147 11.49 -8.71 -3.06
C TYR A 147 12.01 -7.36 -2.54
N ILE A 148 13.32 -7.20 -2.55
CA ILE A 148 13.98 -5.94 -2.19
C ILE A 148 14.11 -5.09 -3.45
N ASN A 149 13.57 -3.90 -3.43
CA ASN A 149 13.54 -2.98 -4.56
C ASN A 149 14.89 -2.25 -4.68
N LEU A 150 15.62 -2.53 -5.74
CA LEU A 150 16.91 -1.90 -6.01
C LEU A 150 16.78 -0.63 -6.89
N GLY A 151 15.56 -0.28 -7.27
CA GLY A 151 15.27 0.82 -8.19
C GLY A 151 15.45 0.45 -9.66
N ASN A 152 14.94 1.30 -10.54
CA ASN A 152 15.00 1.13 -12.00
C ASN A 152 14.44 -0.22 -12.49
N GLY A 153 13.39 -0.73 -11.84
CA GLY A 153 12.75 -1.99 -12.20
C GLY A 153 13.55 -3.25 -11.82
N ALA A 154 14.57 -3.12 -10.97
CA ALA A 154 15.38 -4.24 -10.50
C ALA A 154 15.01 -4.63 -9.06
N TRP A 155 14.90 -5.94 -8.82
CA TRP A 155 14.57 -6.50 -7.52
C TRP A 155 15.56 -7.60 -7.12
N ASP A 156 15.91 -7.65 -5.83
CA ASP A 156 16.70 -8.74 -5.25
C ASP A 156 15.77 -9.72 -4.50
N THR A 157 15.74 -10.96 -4.95
CA THR A 157 14.95 -12.03 -4.33
C THR A 157 15.82 -13.00 -3.53
N THR A 158 17.15 -12.82 -3.53
CA THR A 158 18.09 -13.72 -2.84
C THR A 158 18.04 -13.56 -1.32
N SER A 159 17.55 -12.41 -0.87
CA SER A 159 17.36 -12.10 0.57
C SER A 159 16.16 -12.79 1.19
N SER A 160 15.35 -13.46 0.36
CA SER A 160 14.18 -14.20 0.81
C SER A 160 14.57 -15.18 1.92
N PRO A 161 14.23 -14.97 3.19
CA PRO A 161 14.54 -15.94 4.21
C PRO A 161 13.77 -17.24 3.92
N ASN A 162 14.33 -18.39 4.30
CA ASN A 162 13.62 -19.67 4.21
C ASN A 162 12.43 -19.66 5.22
N PHE A 163 11.38 -18.96 4.88
CA PHE A 163 10.18 -18.89 5.70
C PHE A 163 9.42 -20.20 5.69
N LEU A 164 8.71 -20.44 6.78
CA LEU A 164 7.77 -21.54 6.83
C LEU A 164 6.60 -21.26 5.88
N SER A 165 6.19 -22.25 5.15
CA SER A 165 4.97 -22.21 4.34
C SER A 165 3.71 -22.12 5.20
N GLY A 166 2.63 -21.59 4.64
CA GLY A 166 1.33 -21.56 5.31
C GLY A 166 1.00 -20.24 5.99
N THR A 167 1.49 -19.15 5.44
CA THR A 167 1.18 -17.80 5.87
C THR A 167 -0.07 -17.31 5.17
N GLN A 168 -1.02 -16.77 5.94
CA GLN A 168 -2.29 -16.28 5.42
C GLN A 168 -2.24 -14.78 5.12
N ASP A 169 -1.51 -14.03 5.94
CA ASP A 169 -1.40 -12.59 5.79
C ASP A 169 -0.12 -12.07 6.43
N VAL A 170 0.33 -10.89 5.99
CA VAL A 170 1.53 -10.23 6.48
C VAL A 170 1.26 -8.74 6.74
N ILE A 171 1.88 -8.24 7.80
CA ILE A 171 1.85 -6.82 8.16
C ILE A 171 3.23 -6.37 8.62
N SER A 172 3.61 -5.19 8.19
CA SER A 172 4.91 -4.58 8.50
C SER A 172 4.77 -3.49 9.55
N GLY A 173 5.76 -3.37 10.43
CA GLY A 173 5.82 -2.29 11.42
C GLY A 173 7.09 -2.37 12.26
N ASP A 174 7.58 -1.24 12.71
CA ASP A 174 8.71 -1.19 13.64
C ASP A 174 8.22 -1.47 15.08
N ILE A 175 8.20 -2.75 15.45
CA ILE A 175 7.60 -3.23 16.70
C ILE A 175 8.48 -2.95 17.90
N ASN A 176 9.79 -2.94 17.71
CA ASN A 176 10.76 -2.77 18.79
C ASN A 176 11.27 -1.32 18.94
N GLY A 177 10.96 -0.44 18.00
CA GLY A 177 11.33 0.98 18.01
C GLY A 177 12.76 1.26 17.55
N ASP A 178 13.41 0.31 16.85
CA ASP A 178 14.80 0.48 16.39
C ASP A 178 14.90 1.16 15.01
N GLY A 179 13.76 1.43 14.35
CA GLY A 179 13.71 2.15 13.09
C GLY A 179 13.80 1.25 11.86
N TRP A 180 13.82 -0.06 12.05
CA TRP A 180 13.75 -1.04 10.98
C TRP A 180 12.37 -1.72 11.00
N LEU A 181 11.77 -1.90 9.85
CA LEU A 181 10.46 -2.55 9.78
C LEU A 181 10.60 -4.05 10.06
N ASP A 182 9.89 -4.51 11.09
CA ASP A 182 9.67 -5.92 11.39
C ASP A 182 8.43 -6.43 10.65
N VAL A 183 8.27 -7.76 10.54
CA VAL A 183 7.11 -8.35 9.87
C VAL A 183 6.42 -9.36 10.77
N PHE A 184 5.12 -9.21 10.95
CA PHE A 184 4.27 -10.22 11.55
C PHE A 184 3.56 -11.00 10.43
N ALA A 185 3.81 -12.31 10.40
CA ALA A 185 3.21 -13.25 9.46
C ALA A 185 2.18 -14.12 10.19
N ALA A 186 0.92 -14.01 9.77
CA ALA A 186 -0.19 -14.77 10.34
C ALA A 186 -0.24 -16.18 9.76
N GLY A 187 0.01 -17.20 10.58
CA GLY A 187 -0.04 -18.60 10.17
C GLY A 187 -1.46 -19.13 10.02
N LEU A 188 -1.68 -20.01 9.04
CA LEU A 188 -2.95 -20.68 8.78
C LEU A 188 -3.04 -22.01 9.55
N GLU A 189 -4.12 -22.26 10.29
CA GLU A 189 -4.42 -23.59 10.82
C GLU A 189 -5.22 -24.40 9.77
N MET A 190 -4.55 -25.31 9.05
CA MET A 190 -5.24 -26.23 8.15
C MET A 190 -5.78 -27.43 8.94
N GLN A 191 -7.11 -27.51 9.11
CA GLN A 191 -7.77 -28.65 9.79
C GLN A 191 -7.59 -29.99 9.03
N ASN A 192 -7.26 -29.98 7.74
CA ASN A 192 -7.13 -31.16 6.88
C ASN A 192 -5.80 -31.23 6.12
N GLY A 193 -4.78 -30.53 6.58
CA GLY A 193 -3.43 -30.65 6.02
C GLY A 193 -2.79 -32.01 6.33
N PRO A 194 -1.77 -32.43 5.56
CA PRO A 194 -1.05 -33.66 5.88
C PRO A 194 -0.53 -33.61 7.31
N GLN A 195 -0.99 -34.52 8.16
CA GLN A 195 -0.57 -34.71 9.57
C GLN A 195 -0.98 -33.60 10.56
N GLY A 196 -2.06 -32.84 10.32
CA GLY A 196 -2.51 -31.81 11.28
C GLY A 196 -1.49 -30.68 11.43
N ALA A 197 -0.90 -30.25 10.35
CA ALA A 197 0.07 -29.17 10.32
C ALA A 197 -0.57 -27.88 10.83
N LYS A 198 -0.09 -27.42 11.98
CA LYS A 198 -0.40 -26.10 12.52
C LYS A 198 0.70 -25.17 12.07
N TYR A 199 0.33 -24.20 11.24
CA TYR A 199 1.25 -23.12 10.91
C TYR A 199 1.16 -22.08 12.01
N THR A 200 2.28 -21.80 12.65
CA THR A 200 2.36 -20.85 13.75
C THR A 200 2.55 -19.44 13.16
N SER A 201 1.80 -18.48 13.69
CA SER A 201 2.10 -17.08 13.40
C SER A 201 3.50 -16.74 13.90
N LEU A 202 4.24 -15.97 13.12
CA LEU A 202 5.63 -15.62 13.36
C LEU A 202 5.83 -14.11 13.37
N LEU A 203 6.71 -13.68 14.23
CA LEU A 203 7.24 -12.33 14.23
C LEU A 203 8.69 -12.39 13.74
N TYR A 204 8.93 -11.81 12.58
CA TYR A 204 10.26 -11.66 12.03
C TYR A 204 10.82 -10.31 12.45
N LYS A 205 11.82 -10.35 13.30
CA LYS A 205 12.57 -9.15 13.63
C LYS A 205 13.58 -8.85 12.53
N ASN A 206 13.52 -7.64 11.98
CA ASN A 206 14.55 -7.16 11.10
C ASN A 206 15.83 -6.90 11.91
N VAL A 207 16.84 -7.67 11.60
CA VAL A 207 18.18 -7.50 12.16
C VAL A 207 19.12 -7.20 11.00
N THR A 208 19.13 -5.95 10.56
CA THR A 208 20.00 -5.55 9.45
C THR A 208 21.44 -5.79 9.80
N VAL A 209 21.96 -6.90 9.29
CA VAL A 209 23.36 -7.30 9.44
C VAL A 209 24.22 -6.93 8.22
N ASP A 210 23.56 -6.44 7.16
CA ASP A 210 24.27 -5.99 5.97
C ASP A 210 24.90 -4.64 6.23
N GLU A 211 26.23 -4.61 6.26
CA GLU A 211 27.00 -3.39 6.48
C GLU A 211 26.71 -2.31 5.42
N SER A 212 26.21 -2.68 4.24
CA SER A 212 25.86 -1.74 3.16
C SER A 212 24.67 -0.84 3.52
N PHE A 213 23.74 -1.30 4.37
CA PHE A 213 22.56 -0.53 4.80
C PHE A 213 22.69 0.02 6.22
N SER A 214 23.76 -0.32 6.94
CA SER A 214 23.95 0.08 8.36
C SER A 214 24.03 1.60 8.58
N THR A 215 24.21 2.38 7.52
CA THR A 215 24.25 3.85 7.52
C THR A 215 22.95 4.48 7.09
N ASN A 216 21.93 3.69 6.74
CA ASN A 216 20.64 4.23 6.33
C ASN A 216 19.87 4.78 7.52
N HIS A 217 19.22 5.91 7.30
CA HIS A 217 18.43 6.61 8.29
C HIS A 217 16.95 6.44 8.01
N TRP A 218 16.13 6.82 8.96
CA TRP A 218 14.68 6.71 8.86
C TRP A 218 13.98 7.86 9.59
N LEU A 219 12.73 8.09 9.20
CA LEU A 219 11.81 8.99 9.89
C LEU A 219 10.49 8.26 10.11
N LYS A 220 9.97 8.33 11.33
CA LYS A 220 8.60 7.92 11.64
C LYS A 220 7.75 9.14 11.88
N LEU A 221 6.58 9.18 11.23
CA LEU A 221 5.64 10.27 11.31
C LEU A 221 4.27 9.75 11.76
N ARG A 222 3.74 10.34 12.83
CA ARG A 222 2.36 10.15 13.24
C ARG A 222 1.59 11.44 13.02
N LEU A 223 0.54 11.37 12.22
CA LEU A 223 -0.37 12.47 12.00
C LEU A 223 -1.59 12.34 12.93
N GLU A 224 -2.03 13.46 13.45
CA GLU A 224 -3.27 13.55 14.21
C GLU A 224 -4.16 14.63 13.61
N GLY A 225 -5.35 14.24 13.19
CA GLY A 225 -6.38 15.17 12.77
C GLY A 225 -6.97 15.92 13.96
N SER A 226 -7.59 17.04 13.71
CA SER A 226 -8.27 17.80 14.76
C SER A 226 -9.60 17.16 15.15
N GLN A 227 -9.97 17.24 16.44
CA GLN A 227 -11.24 16.72 16.93
C GLN A 227 -12.45 17.30 16.19
N TYR A 228 -13.40 16.43 15.91
CA TYR A 228 -14.66 16.74 15.27
C TYR A 228 -15.45 17.78 16.08
N THR A 229 -15.75 18.92 15.48
CA THR A 229 -16.89 19.73 15.89
C THR A 229 -17.89 19.66 14.74
N PHE A 230 -19.02 18.98 14.95
CA PHE A 230 -20.14 19.04 14.03
C PHE A 230 -20.53 20.52 13.86
N GLN A 231 -20.31 21.06 12.68
CA GLN A 231 -20.95 22.30 12.28
C GLN A 231 -22.28 21.98 11.59
N ASN A 232 -23.23 22.86 11.65
CA ASN A 232 -24.60 22.63 11.16
C ASN A 232 -24.74 22.46 9.65
N ASP A 233 -23.64 22.54 8.89
CA ASP A 233 -23.58 22.39 7.45
C ASP A 233 -23.15 20.97 7.00
N GLY A 234 -22.87 20.09 7.95
CA GLY A 234 -22.59 18.66 7.67
C GLY A 234 -21.18 18.35 7.21
N TRP A 235 -20.32 19.33 6.99
CA TRP A 235 -18.95 19.13 6.54
C TRP A 235 -17.93 19.70 7.52
N SER A 236 -16.88 18.96 7.77
CA SER A 236 -15.81 19.37 8.66
C SER A 236 -14.61 19.84 7.83
N ASP A 237 -14.09 21.01 8.15
CA ASP A 237 -12.78 21.51 7.72
C ASP A 237 -11.60 20.75 8.36
N LYS A 238 -11.89 19.66 9.07
CA LYS A 238 -10.95 18.94 9.90
C LYS A 238 -10.81 17.49 9.45
N ALA A 239 -9.58 17.05 9.34
CA ALA A 239 -9.26 15.63 9.10
C ALA A 239 -9.78 14.77 10.26
N ASN A 240 -10.10 13.49 9.98
CA ASN A 240 -10.41 12.52 11.02
C ASN A 240 -9.24 12.39 12.00
N LEU A 241 -9.52 11.98 13.25
CA LEU A 241 -8.53 11.96 14.33
C LEU A 241 -7.32 11.06 14.01
N SER A 242 -7.54 9.98 13.29
CA SER A 242 -6.49 9.03 12.86
C SER A 242 -5.76 9.47 11.60
N ALA A 243 -6.16 10.60 11.00
CA ALA A 243 -5.64 11.13 9.74
C ALA A 243 -5.65 10.11 8.57
N MET A 244 -6.54 9.11 8.59
CA MET A 244 -6.69 8.16 7.48
C MET A 244 -7.04 8.90 6.19
N GLY A 245 -6.33 8.55 5.09
CA GLY A 245 -6.37 9.26 3.82
C GLY A 245 -5.43 10.48 3.76
N ALA A 246 -4.65 10.73 4.82
CA ALA A 246 -3.60 11.74 4.75
C ALA A 246 -2.39 11.18 4.00
N ARG A 247 -1.96 11.91 2.97
CA ARG A 247 -0.79 11.62 2.16
C ARG A 247 0.35 12.55 2.53
N VAL A 248 1.54 12.02 2.64
CA VAL A 248 2.75 12.78 2.94
C VAL A 248 3.79 12.53 1.86
N VAL A 249 4.32 13.60 1.33
CA VAL A 249 5.53 13.57 0.48
C VAL A 249 6.68 14.12 1.31
N LEU A 250 7.67 13.30 1.58
CA LEU A 250 8.92 13.69 2.24
C LEU A 250 9.93 14.07 1.18
N HIS A 251 10.46 15.29 1.25
CA HIS A 251 11.43 15.82 0.30
C HIS A 251 12.85 15.62 0.81
N LEU A 252 13.60 14.72 0.20
CA LEU A 252 15.04 14.57 0.38
C LEU A 252 15.80 15.42 -0.66
N ALA A 253 17.11 15.37 -0.64
CA ALA A 253 17.92 16.18 -1.56
C ALA A 253 17.82 15.74 -3.03
N ASP A 254 17.55 14.48 -3.26
CA ASP A 254 17.57 13.81 -4.55
C ASP A 254 16.39 12.84 -4.76
N LEU A 255 15.47 12.76 -3.80
CA LEU A 255 14.34 11.84 -3.84
C LEU A 255 13.15 12.42 -3.08
N ASP A 256 11.98 12.33 -3.66
CA ASP A 256 10.70 12.53 -2.98
C ASP A 256 10.08 11.16 -2.67
N ILE A 257 9.59 10.99 -1.44
CA ILE A 257 9.03 9.72 -0.98
C ILE A 257 7.60 9.95 -0.55
N MET A 258 6.66 9.30 -1.21
CA MET A 258 5.24 9.39 -0.88
C MET A 258 4.79 8.22 0.00
N ARG A 259 4.00 8.52 1.02
CA ARG A 259 3.31 7.53 1.87
C ARG A 259 1.93 8.04 2.24
N GLU A 260 0.97 7.14 2.39
CA GLU A 260 -0.40 7.47 2.82
C GLU A 260 -0.80 6.65 4.04
N ILE A 261 -1.61 7.24 4.92
CA ILE A 261 -2.26 6.51 6.03
C ILE A 261 -3.48 5.78 5.47
N ILE A 262 -3.31 4.54 5.09
CA ILE A 262 -4.33 3.70 4.45
C ILE A 262 -5.20 3.03 5.52
N GLY A 263 -6.53 3.07 5.31
CA GLY A 263 -7.52 2.55 6.26
C GLY A 263 -7.76 1.04 6.21
N GLY A 264 -7.13 0.32 5.29
CA GLY A 264 -7.29 -1.12 5.14
C GLY A 264 -6.66 -1.64 3.87
N LYS A 265 -6.12 -2.85 3.94
CA LYS A 265 -5.54 -3.56 2.81
C LYS A 265 -5.80 -5.06 2.91
N GLY A 266 -5.71 -5.74 1.76
CA GLY A 266 -5.61 -7.20 1.66
C GLY A 266 -6.75 -7.96 2.32
N HIS A 267 -6.38 -8.98 3.06
CA HIS A 267 -7.29 -9.99 3.61
C HIS A 267 -7.86 -9.64 5.00
N GLY A 268 -8.00 -8.37 5.31
CA GLY A 268 -8.59 -7.89 6.57
C GLY A 268 -7.56 -7.37 7.57
N ASN A 269 -6.45 -6.88 7.10
CA ASN A 269 -5.43 -6.21 7.90
C ASN A 269 -5.38 -4.70 7.60
N MET A 270 -4.54 -3.99 8.31
CA MET A 270 -4.29 -2.56 8.16
C MET A 270 -2.84 -2.28 8.57
N ASP A 271 -2.17 -1.43 7.82
CA ASP A 271 -0.86 -0.95 8.21
C ASP A 271 -0.93 -0.07 9.47
N PRO A 272 0.17 0.07 10.21
CA PRO A 272 0.22 1.00 11.33
C PRO A 272 -0.17 2.42 10.89
N LEU A 273 -0.89 3.15 11.75
CA LEU A 273 -1.22 4.56 11.52
C LEU A 273 0.01 5.50 11.61
N GLN A 274 1.18 4.93 11.73
CA GLN A 274 2.45 5.64 11.73
C GLN A 274 3.15 5.40 10.40
N LEU A 275 3.40 6.46 9.66
CA LEU A 275 4.15 6.38 8.42
C LEU A 275 5.63 6.15 8.72
N HIS A 276 6.26 5.32 7.91
CA HIS A 276 7.69 5.03 7.95
C HIS A 276 8.32 5.45 6.63
N PHE A 277 9.41 6.20 6.72
CA PHE A 277 10.20 6.66 5.58
C PHE A 277 11.64 6.25 5.80
N GLY A 278 12.18 5.37 4.97
CA GLY A 278 13.60 5.21 4.86
C GLY A 278 14.21 6.44 4.19
N MET A 279 15.32 6.90 4.67
CA MET A 279 15.93 8.13 4.20
C MET A 279 17.30 7.88 3.56
N ASN A 280 17.64 6.62 3.28
CA ASN A 280 18.97 6.25 2.81
C ASN A 280 20.05 6.88 3.72
N THR A 281 21.09 7.42 3.17
CA THR A 281 22.18 8.09 3.92
C THR A 281 21.88 9.54 4.31
N HIS A 282 20.66 10.04 4.04
CA HIS A 282 20.28 11.41 4.39
C HIS A 282 20.03 11.57 5.88
N LEU A 283 20.70 12.53 6.49
CA LEU A 283 20.57 12.87 7.93
C LEU A 283 19.37 13.79 8.20
N SER A 284 18.79 14.41 7.17
CA SER A 284 17.67 15.33 7.30
C SER A 284 16.89 15.40 5.99
N ALA A 285 15.60 15.66 6.10
CA ALA A 285 14.77 16.06 4.98
C ALA A 285 14.94 17.57 4.68
N GLN A 286 14.63 17.97 3.46
CA GLN A 286 14.55 19.39 3.07
C GLN A 286 13.19 19.98 3.46
N GLY A 287 12.17 19.13 3.60
CA GLY A 287 10.83 19.50 4.00
C GLY A 287 9.86 18.35 3.81
N MET A 288 8.59 18.59 4.08
CA MET A 288 7.50 17.68 3.73
C MET A 288 6.23 18.41 3.32
N THR A 289 5.47 17.79 2.45
CA THR A 289 4.14 18.23 2.05
C THR A 289 3.10 17.25 2.58
N ILE A 290 2.12 17.74 3.32
CA ILE A 290 1.03 16.92 3.88
C ILE A 290 -0.27 17.31 3.20
N TYR A 291 -0.88 16.37 2.50
CA TYR A 291 -2.20 16.47 1.91
C TYR A 291 -3.21 15.83 2.87
N TRP A 292 -4.05 16.65 3.48
CA TRP A 292 -5.02 16.16 4.46
C TRP A 292 -6.30 15.64 3.80
N PRO A 293 -6.95 14.62 4.35
CA PRO A 293 -8.26 14.16 3.90
C PRO A 293 -9.35 15.13 4.43
N SER A 294 -9.17 16.41 4.14
CA SER A 294 -10.06 17.50 4.57
C SER A 294 -9.87 18.66 3.63
N ARG A 295 -10.82 19.59 3.67
CA ARG A 295 -10.85 20.76 2.80
C ARG A 295 -10.56 22.02 3.54
N ASP A 296 -10.02 22.95 2.81
CA ASP A 296 -9.98 24.34 3.18
C ASP A 296 -11.38 24.96 3.01
N PRO A 297 -12.01 25.50 4.05
CA PRO A 297 -13.38 26.00 3.99
C PRO A 297 -13.53 27.26 3.12
N GLU A 298 -12.45 27.98 2.85
CA GLU A 298 -12.48 29.22 2.04
C GLU A 298 -12.33 28.90 0.56
N THR A 299 -11.42 27.97 0.22
CA THR A 299 -11.09 27.64 -1.18
C THR A 299 -11.84 26.41 -1.69
N ASN A 300 -12.40 25.61 -0.78
CA ASN A 300 -13.01 24.29 -1.04
C ASN A 300 -12.06 23.26 -1.69
N GLN A 301 -10.76 23.52 -1.62
CA GLN A 301 -9.70 22.62 -2.12
C GLN A 301 -9.16 21.74 -0.99
N ARG A 302 -8.46 20.66 -1.34
CA ARG A 302 -7.76 19.82 -0.38
C ARG A 302 -6.82 20.66 0.48
N LYS A 303 -6.85 20.45 1.79
CA LYS A 303 -5.98 21.18 2.71
C LYS A 303 -4.56 20.64 2.62
N VAL A 304 -3.60 21.53 2.40
CA VAL A 304 -2.18 21.19 2.30
C VAL A 304 -1.38 21.93 3.37
N THR A 305 -0.42 21.22 3.96
CA THR A 305 0.55 21.80 4.91
C THR A 305 1.96 21.55 4.42
N TYR A 306 2.78 22.59 4.44
CA TYR A 306 4.21 22.53 4.10
C TYR A 306 5.04 22.73 5.38
N ILE A 307 6.01 21.86 5.62
CA ILE A 307 6.89 21.87 6.79
C ILE A 307 8.34 21.88 6.34
#